data_f1903cb70e69476b291fb9d8f4b1d043
#
_entry.id   f1903cb70e69476b291fb9d8f4b1d043
#
_cell.length_a   1.000
_cell.length_b   1.000
_cell.length_c   1.000
_cell.angle_alpha   90.00
_cell.angle_beta   90.00
_cell.angle_gamma   90.00
#
_symmetry.space_group_name_H-M   'P 1'
#
loop_
_entity.id
_entity.type
_entity.pdbx_description
1 polymer ?
#
loop_
_entity_poly.entity_id
_entity_poly.type
_entity_poly.pdbx_seq_one_letter_code
_entity_poly.pdbx_strand_id
1 'polypeptide(L)'
;MELHGKNLIGGKAVASSNTKTFQALAAASGEKLTPVFHKASIAEADEAVVLAQKAFETYRRLPAEKIADFLNRIAEEILKLGDELIQRTSAETGLPEGI
;
A
#
# COMPACT_ATOMS: atom_id res chain seq x y z
N MET A 1 4.68 -1.24 -12.13
CA MET A 1 4.53 -1.08 -10.65
C MET A 1 5.91 -0.94 -10.02
N GLU A 2 6.12 0.10 -9.28
CA GLU A 2 7.39 0.29 -8.58
C GLU A 2 7.17 0.15 -7.08
N LEU A 3 7.82 -0.84 -6.48
CA LEU A 3 7.78 -1.05 -5.04
C LEU A 3 8.93 -0.30 -4.37
N HIS A 4 8.63 0.60 -3.47
CA HIS A 4 9.64 1.41 -2.78
C HIS A 4 9.78 1.11 -1.29
N GLY A 5 8.87 0.32 -0.73
CA GLY A 5 8.92 -0.08 0.68
C GLY A 5 8.64 1.01 1.69
N LYS A 6 8.26 2.20 1.25
CA LYS A 6 7.95 3.34 2.12
C LYS A 6 6.48 3.31 2.52
N ASN A 7 6.15 3.99 3.63
CA ASN A 7 4.78 4.14 4.08
C ASN A 7 4.10 5.30 3.35
N LEU A 8 2.83 5.14 3.01
CA LEU A 8 2.04 6.18 2.37
C LEU A 8 1.23 6.93 3.42
N ILE A 9 1.63 8.15 3.69
CA ILE A 9 1.01 8.99 4.72
C ILE A 9 0.77 10.39 4.15
N GLY A 10 -0.48 10.85 4.18
CA GLY A 10 -0.81 12.18 3.68
C GLY A 10 -0.51 12.38 2.20
N GLY A 11 -0.62 11.33 1.39
CA GLY A 11 -0.32 11.38 -0.03
C GLY A 11 1.16 11.39 -0.37
N LYS A 12 2.03 11.14 0.60
CA LYS A 12 3.47 11.12 0.43
C LYS A 12 4.05 9.77 0.80
N ALA A 13 5.13 9.39 0.13
CA ALA A 13 5.90 8.19 0.48
C ALA A 13 6.96 8.59 1.51
N VAL A 14 6.85 8.05 2.73
CA VAL A 14 7.74 8.40 3.84
C VAL A 14 8.41 7.15 4.41
N ALA A 15 9.66 7.32 4.85
CA ALA A 15 10.42 6.28 5.52
C ALA A 15 11.17 6.91 6.70
N SER A 16 10.91 6.43 7.92
CA SER A 16 11.65 6.88 9.08
C SER A 16 13.04 6.23 9.11
N SER A 17 14.08 7.04 9.28
CA SER A 17 15.45 6.54 9.42
C SER A 17 15.70 5.83 10.75
N ASN A 18 14.80 6.02 11.73
CA ASN A 18 14.92 5.48 13.08
C ASN A 18 14.17 4.16 13.28
N THR A 19 13.50 3.66 12.24
CA THR A 19 12.72 2.43 12.34
C THR A 19 13.43 1.26 11.69
N LYS A 20 13.04 0.06 12.13
CA LYS A 20 13.52 -1.17 11.54
C LYS A 20 12.88 -1.40 10.18
N THR A 21 13.52 -2.23 9.38
CA THR A 21 13.01 -2.68 8.09
C THR A 21 12.70 -4.18 8.14
N PHE A 22 11.93 -4.62 7.17
CA PHE A 22 11.67 -6.04 6.95
C PHE A 22 11.54 -6.32 5.46
N GLN A 23 11.59 -7.57 5.07
CA GLN A 23 11.41 -8.00 3.68
C GLN A 23 10.39 -9.13 3.62
N ALA A 24 9.63 -9.14 2.53
CA ALA A 24 8.79 -10.29 2.22
C ALA A 24 9.67 -11.48 1.82
N LEU A 25 9.16 -12.68 2.02
CA LEU A 25 9.83 -13.92 1.65
C LEU A 25 9.09 -14.59 0.49
N ALA A 26 9.82 -15.13 -0.45
CA ALA A 26 9.25 -15.97 -1.49
C ALA A 26 8.75 -17.28 -0.84
N ALA A 27 7.47 -17.58 -1.00
CA ALA A 27 6.86 -18.73 -0.35
C ALA A 27 7.50 -20.08 -0.81
N ALA A 28 7.90 -20.15 -2.08
CA ALA A 28 8.47 -21.37 -2.64
C ALA A 28 9.91 -21.67 -2.17
N SER A 29 10.74 -20.63 -1.99
CA SER A 29 12.19 -20.78 -1.73
C SER A 29 12.65 -20.28 -0.38
N GLY A 30 11.86 -19.41 0.27
CA GLY A 30 12.26 -18.73 1.50
C GLY A 30 13.25 -17.60 1.29
N GLU A 31 13.58 -17.27 0.04
CA GLU A 31 14.47 -16.16 -0.27
C GLU A 31 13.80 -14.81 0.00
N LYS A 32 14.61 -13.85 0.43
CA LYS A 32 14.14 -12.49 0.67
C LYS A 32 13.82 -11.79 -0.64
N LEU A 33 12.67 -11.15 -0.70
CA LEU A 33 12.23 -10.37 -1.84
C LEU A 33 12.51 -8.87 -1.58
N THR A 34 13.03 -8.20 -2.60
CA THR A 34 13.18 -6.75 -2.57
C THR A 34 11.83 -6.07 -2.86
N PRO A 35 11.64 -4.83 -2.43
CA PRO A 35 12.53 -4.00 -1.63
C PRO A 35 12.47 -4.31 -0.14
N VAL A 36 13.28 -3.62 0.66
CA VAL A 36 13.05 -3.58 2.11
C VAL A 36 11.86 -2.67 2.39
N PHE A 37 11.07 -3.05 3.37
CA PHE A 37 9.93 -2.26 3.83
C PHE A 37 10.27 -1.61 5.15
N HIS A 38 9.87 -0.35 5.30
CA HIS A 38 10.14 0.43 6.51
C HIS A 38 8.98 0.29 7.49
N LYS A 39 9.29 -0.05 8.73
CA LYS A 39 8.29 -0.03 9.78
C LYS A 39 7.98 1.43 10.12
N ALA A 40 6.70 1.73 10.32
CA ALA A 40 6.32 3.07 10.76
C ALA A 40 6.71 3.28 12.21
N SER A 41 7.12 4.51 12.53
CA SER A 41 7.27 4.95 13.91
C SER A 41 5.90 5.22 14.53
N ILE A 42 5.85 5.30 15.86
CA ILE A 42 4.61 5.69 16.57
C ILE A 42 4.17 7.09 16.13
N ALA A 43 5.11 8.01 15.97
CA ALA A 43 4.81 9.37 15.51
C ALA A 43 4.21 9.38 14.10
N GLU A 44 4.72 8.55 13.20
CA GLU A 44 4.17 8.41 11.85
C GLU A 44 2.76 7.81 11.85
N ALA A 45 2.51 6.81 12.69
CA ALA A 45 1.18 6.23 12.84
C ALA A 45 0.19 7.26 13.39
N ASP A 46 0.59 8.04 14.39
CA ASP A 46 -0.25 9.11 14.95
C ASP A 46 -0.54 10.18 13.91
N GLU A 47 0.44 10.58 13.12
CA GLU A 47 0.26 11.54 12.02
C GLU A 47 -0.74 11.03 10.99
N ALA A 48 -0.65 9.76 10.62
CA ALA A 48 -1.59 9.15 9.67
C ALA A 48 -3.04 9.25 10.18
N VAL A 49 -3.26 8.98 11.46
CA VAL A 49 -4.59 9.09 12.08
C VAL A 49 -5.09 10.54 12.09
N VAL A 50 -4.24 11.49 12.44
CA VAL A 50 -4.59 12.92 12.44
C VAL A 50 -4.96 13.39 11.04
N LEU A 51 -4.20 13.01 10.03
CA LEU A 51 -4.48 13.37 8.64
C LEU A 51 -5.77 12.71 8.13
N ALA A 52 -6.03 11.48 8.51
CA ALA A 52 -7.28 10.79 8.18
C ALA A 52 -8.49 11.51 8.81
N GLN A 53 -8.37 11.95 10.05
CA GLN A 53 -9.42 12.70 10.75
C GLN A 53 -9.73 14.02 10.03
N LYS A 54 -8.71 14.73 9.59
CA LYS A 54 -8.88 15.97 8.82
C LYS A 54 -9.53 15.71 7.46
N ALA A 55 -9.09 14.68 6.76
CA ALA A 55 -9.65 14.32 5.45
C ALA A 55 -11.12 13.92 5.56
N PHE A 56 -11.50 13.27 6.64
CA PHE A 56 -12.88 12.85 6.88
C PHE A 56 -13.87 14.01 6.90
N GLU A 57 -13.47 15.18 7.39
CA GLU A 57 -14.34 16.34 7.46
C GLU A 57 -14.83 16.79 6.08
N THR A 58 -13.99 16.68 5.07
CA THR A 58 -14.36 16.95 3.68
C THR A 58 -15.03 15.75 3.03
N TYR A 59 -14.45 14.57 3.21
CA TYR A 59 -14.90 13.34 2.56
C TYR A 59 -16.34 12.98 2.95
N ARG A 60 -16.71 13.11 4.20
CA ARG A 60 -18.07 12.80 4.70
C ARG A 60 -19.17 13.63 4.04
N ARG A 61 -18.82 14.81 3.48
CA ARG A 61 -19.76 15.74 2.85
C ARG A 61 -19.87 15.56 1.35
N LEU A 62 -19.09 14.66 0.76
CA LEU A 62 -19.14 14.43 -0.68
C LEU A 62 -20.47 13.75 -1.06
N PRO A 63 -21.04 14.11 -2.24
CA PRO A 63 -22.18 13.38 -2.78
C PRO A 63 -21.83 11.91 -3.03
N ALA A 64 -22.83 11.04 -2.97
CA ALA A 64 -22.64 9.61 -3.21
C ALA A 64 -21.96 9.32 -4.55
N GLU A 65 -22.28 10.09 -5.60
CA GLU A 65 -21.65 9.95 -6.92
C GLU A 65 -20.14 10.13 -6.87
N LYS A 66 -19.65 11.10 -6.09
CA LYS A 66 -18.20 11.36 -5.96
C LYS A 66 -17.51 10.23 -5.23
N ILE A 67 -18.16 9.67 -4.22
CA ILE A 67 -17.62 8.51 -3.49
C ILE A 67 -17.59 7.29 -4.42
N ALA A 68 -18.63 7.07 -5.22
CA ALA A 68 -18.67 6.00 -6.20
C ALA A 68 -17.54 6.15 -7.24
N ASP A 69 -17.34 7.35 -7.76
CA ASP A 69 -16.25 7.65 -8.70
C ASP A 69 -14.88 7.35 -8.09
N PHE A 70 -14.68 7.71 -6.83
CA PHE A 70 -13.45 7.43 -6.11
C PHE A 70 -13.20 5.92 -6.00
N LEU A 71 -14.20 5.15 -5.61
CA LEU A 71 -14.08 3.69 -5.50
C LEU A 71 -13.81 3.05 -6.86
N ASN A 72 -14.47 3.50 -7.91
CA ASN A 72 -14.23 3.03 -9.27
C ASN A 72 -12.81 3.34 -9.73
N ARG A 73 -12.29 4.52 -9.38
CA ARG A 73 -10.92 4.91 -9.70
C ARG A 73 -9.91 4.01 -9.00
N ILE A 74 -10.15 3.64 -7.76
CA ILE A 74 -9.30 2.68 -7.04
C ILE A 74 -9.25 1.36 -7.80
N ALA A 75 -10.39 0.83 -8.24
CA ALA A 75 -10.45 -0.41 -9.00
C ALA A 75 -9.66 -0.31 -10.32
N GLU A 76 -9.80 0.79 -11.05
CA GLU A 76 -9.06 1.04 -12.28
C GLU A 76 -7.54 1.07 -12.05
N GLU A 77 -7.10 1.74 -10.99
CA GLU A 77 -5.68 1.84 -10.66
C GLU A 77 -5.09 0.48 -10.27
N ILE A 78 -5.85 -0.36 -9.56
CA ILE A 78 -5.42 -1.73 -9.26
C ILE A 78 -5.26 -2.55 -10.55
N LEU A 79 -6.23 -2.47 -11.48
CA LEU A 79 -6.15 -3.16 -12.75
C LEU A 79 -4.95 -2.72 -13.60
N LYS A 80 -4.56 -1.47 -13.53
CA LYS A 80 -3.38 -0.96 -14.23
C LYS A 80 -2.07 -1.58 -13.77
N LEU A 81 -2.01 -2.11 -12.56
CA LEU A 81 -0.82 -2.81 -12.08
C LEU A 81 -0.56 -4.10 -12.84
N GLY A 82 -1.61 -4.71 -13.41
CA GLY A 82 -1.49 -5.81 -14.35
C GLY A 82 -0.80 -7.04 -13.78
N ASP A 83 -0.03 -7.70 -14.65
CA ASP A 83 0.64 -8.95 -14.33
C ASP A 83 1.67 -8.82 -13.20
N GLU A 84 2.28 -7.66 -13.03
CA GLU A 84 3.26 -7.44 -11.97
C GLU A 84 2.65 -7.65 -10.57
N LEU A 85 1.41 -7.21 -10.37
CA LEU A 85 0.69 -7.42 -9.12
C LEU A 85 0.43 -8.91 -8.90
N ILE A 86 -0.01 -9.62 -9.94
CA ILE A 86 -0.31 -11.05 -9.89
C ILE A 86 0.96 -11.85 -9.61
N GLN A 87 2.05 -11.55 -10.31
CA GLN A 87 3.34 -12.21 -10.13
C GLN A 87 3.89 -12.01 -8.72
N ARG A 88 3.81 -10.78 -8.22
CA ARG A 88 4.26 -10.50 -6.86
C ARG A 88 3.41 -11.21 -5.81
N THR A 89 2.10 -11.24 -5.99
CA THR A 89 1.18 -11.95 -5.10
C THR A 89 1.51 -13.44 -5.08
N SER A 90 1.72 -14.03 -6.25
CA SER A 90 2.12 -15.44 -6.38
C SER A 90 3.44 -15.73 -5.67
N ALA A 91 4.43 -14.84 -5.83
CA ALA A 91 5.74 -14.99 -5.19
C ALA A 91 5.64 -15.00 -3.66
N GLU A 92 4.82 -14.12 -3.09
CA GLU A 92 4.68 -14.00 -1.64
C GLU A 92 3.79 -15.07 -1.01
N THR A 93 2.78 -15.52 -1.72
CA THR A 93 1.76 -16.44 -1.17
C THR A 93 1.97 -17.91 -1.57
N GLY A 94 2.66 -18.17 -2.66
CA GLY A 94 2.78 -19.49 -3.26
C GLY A 94 1.54 -19.93 -4.04
N LEU A 95 0.53 -19.06 -4.16
CA LEU A 95 -0.66 -19.35 -4.95
C LEU A 95 -0.37 -19.26 -6.46
N PRO A 96 -1.03 -20.10 -7.28
CA PRO A 96 -0.88 -19.99 -8.73
C PRO A 96 -1.34 -18.64 -9.27
N GLU A 97 -0.72 -18.17 -10.35
CA GLU A 97 -1.08 -16.91 -10.99
C GLU A 97 -2.45 -16.98 -11.69
N GLY A 98 -2.81 -18.15 -12.18
CA GLY A 98 -3.97 -18.38 -13.02
C GLY A 98 -5.18 -18.96 -12.30
N ILE A 99 -5.52 -18.46 -11.16
CA ILE A 99 -6.75 -18.93 -10.45
C ILE A 99 -7.98 -18.26 -11.06
#